data_a4b74b7ba0c799674bae7df01228a6e5
#
_entry.id   a4b74b7ba0c799674bae7df01228a6e5
#
_cell.length_a   1.000
_cell.length_b   1.000
_cell.length_c   1.000
_cell.angle_alpha   90.00
_cell.angle_beta   90.00
_cell.angle_gamma   90.00
#
_symmetry.space_group_name_H-M   'P 1'
#
loop_
_entity.id
_entity.type
_entity.pdbx_description
1 polymer ?
#
loop_
_entity_poly.entity_id
_entity_poly.type
_entity_poly.pdbx_seq_one_letter_code
_entity_poly.pdbx_strand_id
1 'polypeptide(L)'
;RATLDEIHLTRGRANTLRLALSNQLGTEGDEAVKAALDLCVSCKGCKRECPTGVDMARMKIEFLARYKAKHGLSARERAIGYLPRYAPWAARLAPLSNAGASIFKSALGFSAKRELPKWRTDFFTEEGNSDCDVVLFVDTFNRYFEPENARAAFKVLAVAGRRVYAP
;
A
#
# COMPACT_ATOMS: atom_id res chain seq x y z
N ARG A 1 -16.26 8.45 10.44
CA ARG A 1 -16.40 9.03 11.79
C ARG A 1 -15.34 10.11 12.08
N ALA A 2 -14.15 10.01 11.52
CA ALA A 2 -13.06 10.96 11.81
C ALA A 2 -13.32 12.37 11.27
N THR A 3 -13.96 12.50 10.10
CA THR A 3 -14.21 13.78 9.44
C THR A 3 -15.63 14.29 9.63
N LEU A 4 -16.58 13.40 10.00
CA LEU A 4 -18.04 13.67 10.04
C LEU A 4 -18.61 14.18 8.71
N ASP A 5 -17.86 14.04 7.63
CA ASP A 5 -18.23 14.48 6.29
C ASP A 5 -18.64 13.29 5.42
N GLU A 6 -19.81 13.40 4.80
CA GLU A 6 -20.41 12.35 3.97
C GLU A 6 -19.57 12.03 2.72
N ILE A 7 -18.81 12.98 2.20
CA ILE A 7 -17.95 12.80 1.02
C ILE A 7 -16.95 11.63 1.19
N HIS A 8 -16.56 11.34 2.44
CA HIS A 8 -15.63 10.26 2.76
C HIS A 8 -16.28 8.89 3.00
N LEU A 9 -17.63 8.82 2.93
CA LEU A 9 -18.36 7.56 2.95
C LEU A 9 -18.39 6.94 1.54
N THR A 10 -18.67 5.64 1.44
CA THR A 10 -18.77 4.96 0.14
C THR A 10 -19.84 5.61 -0.76
N ARG A 11 -20.98 5.98 -0.20
CA ARG A 11 -22.06 6.69 -0.91
C ARG A 11 -21.60 8.05 -1.43
N GLY A 12 -20.97 8.86 -0.59
CA GLY A 12 -20.46 10.18 -0.96
C GLY A 12 -19.44 10.09 -2.08
N ARG A 13 -18.46 9.17 -1.97
CA ARG A 13 -17.46 8.90 -3.02
C ARG A 13 -18.08 8.48 -4.34
N ALA A 14 -19.07 7.57 -4.31
CA ALA A 14 -19.77 7.13 -5.50
C ALA A 14 -20.57 8.29 -6.14
N ASN A 15 -21.23 9.11 -5.33
CA ASN A 15 -21.97 10.26 -5.82
C ASN A 15 -21.06 11.33 -6.41
N THR A 16 -19.94 11.66 -5.77
CA THR A 16 -18.95 12.62 -6.30
C THR A 16 -18.41 12.15 -7.65
N LEU A 17 -18.07 10.86 -7.77
CA LEU A 17 -17.64 10.26 -9.03
C LEU A 17 -18.72 10.35 -10.12
N ARG A 18 -19.98 10.07 -9.78
CA ARG A 18 -21.12 10.18 -10.69
C ARG A 18 -21.30 11.62 -11.17
N LEU A 19 -21.25 12.60 -10.26
CA LEU A 19 -21.38 14.03 -10.59
C LEU A 19 -20.24 14.51 -11.52
N ALA A 20 -19.02 14.04 -11.28
CA ALA A 20 -17.88 14.34 -12.16
C ALA A 20 -18.07 13.72 -13.55
N LEU A 21 -18.48 12.46 -13.64
CA LEU A 21 -18.72 11.76 -14.91
C LEU A 21 -19.85 12.38 -15.74
N SER A 22 -20.86 12.94 -15.07
CA SER A 22 -21.98 13.68 -15.72
C SER A 22 -21.67 15.16 -15.98
N ASN A 23 -20.42 15.57 -15.76
CA ASN A 23 -19.94 16.96 -15.94
C ASN A 23 -20.71 18.01 -15.07
N GLN A 24 -21.34 17.60 -13.98
CA GLN A 24 -22.07 18.50 -13.08
C GLN A 24 -21.12 19.27 -12.15
N LEU A 25 -19.87 18.84 -12.00
CA LEU A 25 -18.83 19.53 -11.22
C LEU A 25 -17.88 20.37 -12.12
N GLY A 26 -18.15 20.46 -13.41
CA GLY A 26 -17.34 21.23 -14.34
C GLY A 26 -15.84 20.83 -14.33
N THR A 27 -14.98 21.84 -14.45
CA THR A 27 -13.52 21.64 -14.52
C THR A 27 -12.89 21.10 -13.22
N GLU A 28 -13.57 21.23 -12.08
CA GLU A 28 -13.06 20.79 -10.76
C GLU A 28 -13.44 19.33 -10.44
N GLY A 29 -14.14 18.65 -11.35
CA GLY A 29 -14.64 17.30 -11.13
C GLY A 29 -13.55 16.28 -10.76
N ASP A 30 -12.40 16.31 -11.44
CA ASP A 30 -11.28 15.40 -11.19
C ASP A 30 -10.69 15.61 -9.77
N GLU A 31 -10.53 16.89 -9.36
CA GLU A 31 -9.98 17.22 -8.04
C GLU A 31 -10.96 16.89 -6.90
N ALA A 32 -12.25 17.13 -7.11
CA ALA A 32 -13.28 16.80 -6.14
C ALA A 32 -13.35 15.28 -5.90
N VAL A 33 -13.26 14.46 -6.96
CA VAL A 33 -13.20 12.99 -6.82
C VAL A 33 -11.91 12.57 -6.15
N LYS A 34 -10.77 13.16 -6.51
CA LYS A 34 -9.48 12.86 -5.86
C LYS A 34 -9.54 13.11 -4.36
N ALA A 35 -10.05 14.28 -3.95
CA ALA A 35 -10.22 14.64 -2.54
C ALA A 35 -11.16 13.66 -1.80
N ALA A 36 -12.30 13.29 -2.41
CA ALA A 36 -13.23 12.31 -1.85
C ALA A 36 -12.58 10.93 -1.64
N LEU A 37 -11.61 10.56 -2.48
CA LEU A 37 -10.92 9.27 -2.44
C LEU A 37 -9.66 9.25 -1.56
N ASP A 38 -9.14 10.40 -1.12
CA ASP A 38 -7.86 10.49 -0.40
C ASP A 38 -7.83 9.69 0.92
N LEU A 39 -8.95 9.63 1.65
CA LEU A 39 -9.04 8.84 2.87
C LEU A 39 -9.47 7.38 2.63
N CYS A 40 -9.47 6.91 1.38
CA CYS A 40 -9.82 5.53 1.08
C CYS A 40 -8.62 4.61 1.21
N VAL A 41 -8.65 3.72 2.20
CA VAL A 41 -7.60 2.73 2.48
C VAL A 41 -7.58 1.52 1.54
N SER A 42 -8.36 1.52 0.49
CA SER A 42 -8.41 0.46 -0.54
C SER A 42 -8.75 -0.95 -0.02
N CYS A 43 -9.49 -1.07 1.06
CA CYS A 43 -9.88 -2.36 1.66
C CYS A 43 -10.86 -3.19 0.82
N LYS A 44 -11.44 -2.60 -0.24
CA LYS A 44 -12.43 -3.23 -1.15
C LYS A 44 -13.74 -3.69 -0.49
N GLY A 45 -13.98 -3.38 0.78
CA GLY A 45 -15.21 -3.70 1.49
C GLY A 45 -16.46 -3.16 0.78
N CYS A 46 -16.35 -1.99 0.14
CA CYS A 46 -17.44 -1.39 -0.62
C CYS A 46 -17.98 -2.26 -1.79
N LYS A 47 -17.15 -3.12 -2.38
CA LYS A 47 -17.59 -4.11 -3.37
C LYS A 47 -18.31 -5.27 -2.70
N ARG A 48 -17.73 -5.80 -1.62
CA ARG A 48 -18.24 -6.99 -0.94
C ARG A 48 -19.60 -6.76 -0.28
N GLU A 49 -19.77 -5.58 0.29
CA GLU A 49 -20.96 -5.24 1.12
C GLU A 49 -22.03 -4.46 0.34
N CYS A 50 -21.84 -4.25 -0.97
CA CYS A 50 -22.82 -3.52 -1.76
C CYS A 50 -24.06 -4.37 -2.07
N PRO A 51 -25.26 -4.00 -1.59
CA PRO A 51 -26.48 -4.78 -1.83
C PRO A 51 -26.92 -4.76 -3.29
N THR A 52 -26.48 -3.76 -4.06
CA THR A 52 -26.82 -3.61 -5.49
C THR A 52 -25.71 -4.13 -6.42
N GLY A 53 -24.65 -4.75 -5.87
CA GLY A 53 -23.55 -5.33 -6.66
C GLY A 53 -22.63 -4.33 -7.35
N VAL A 54 -22.64 -3.05 -6.96
CA VAL A 54 -21.77 -2.02 -7.54
C VAL A 54 -20.32 -2.22 -7.10
N ASP A 55 -19.42 -2.36 -8.07
CA ASP A 55 -17.97 -2.44 -7.79
C ASP A 55 -17.33 -1.06 -7.71
N MET A 56 -17.60 -0.34 -6.62
CA MET A 56 -16.98 0.96 -6.36
C MET A 56 -15.46 0.87 -6.24
N ALA A 57 -14.92 -0.28 -5.83
CA ALA A 57 -13.48 -0.48 -5.72
C ALA A 57 -12.80 -0.42 -7.10
N ARG A 58 -13.39 -1.04 -8.11
CA ARG A 58 -12.92 -0.99 -9.50
C ARG A 58 -13.04 0.41 -10.08
N MET A 59 -14.19 1.05 -9.89
CA MET A 59 -14.41 2.42 -10.36
C MET A 59 -13.36 3.40 -9.82
N LYS A 60 -13.01 3.27 -8.53
CA LYS A 60 -11.94 4.05 -7.91
C LYS A 60 -10.58 3.77 -8.55
N ILE A 61 -10.23 2.51 -8.78
CA ILE A 61 -8.95 2.13 -9.38
C ILE A 61 -8.82 2.73 -10.78
N GLU A 62 -9.86 2.63 -11.59
CA GLU A 62 -9.89 3.18 -12.95
C GLU A 62 -9.78 4.71 -12.95
N PHE A 63 -10.52 5.38 -12.06
CA PHE A 63 -10.41 6.84 -11.92
C PHE A 63 -8.98 7.25 -11.54
N LEU A 64 -8.41 6.62 -10.50
CA LEU A 64 -7.06 6.97 -10.05
C LEU A 64 -5.99 6.66 -11.10
N ALA A 65 -6.16 5.61 -11.90
CA ALA A 65 -5.26 5.30 -13.01
C ALA A 65 -5.26 6.43 -14.05
N ARG A 66 -6.45 6.90 -14.47
CA ARG A 66 -6.59 8.03 -15.40
C ARG A 66 -6.07 9.34 -14.82
N TYR A 67 -6.42 9.63 -13.57
CA TYR A 67 -5.94 10.82 -12.87
C TYR A 67 -4.41 10.86 -12.82
N LYS A 68 -3.77 9.75 -12.46
CA LYS A 68 -2.31 9.65 -12.41
C LYS A 68 -1.64 9.66 -13.77
N ALA A 69 -2.29 9.14 -14.81
CA ALA A 69 -1.80 9.25 -16.18
C ALA A 69 -1.75 10.72 -16.65
N LYS A 70 -2.72 11.53 -16.22
CA LYS A 70 -2.83 12.96 -16.56
C LYS A 70 -1.90 13.84 -15.73
N HIS A 71 -1.83 13.60 -14.40
CA HIS A 71 -1.14 14.48 -13.43
C HIS A 71 0.22 13.93 -12.95
N GLY A 72 0.55 12.67 -13.30
CA GLY A 72 1.76 11.99 -12.83
C GLY A 72 1.65 11.48 -11.39
N LEU A 73 2.76 10.93 -10.90
CA LEU A 73 2.90 10.45 -9.53
C LEU A 73 3.68 11.47 -8.71
N SER A 74 3.19 11.80 -7.52
CA SER A 74 3.94 12.59 -6.55
C SER A 74 5.21 11.84 -6.07
N ALA A 75 6.18 12.57 -5.53
CA ALA A 75 7.40 11.96 -4.96
C ALA A 75 7.07 10.95 -3.84
N ARG A 76 6.06 11.27 -3.02
CA ARG A 76 5.56 10.36 -1.97
C ARG A 76 4.97 9.08 -2.54
N GLU A 77 4.14 9.16 -3.58
CA GLU A 77 3.54 7.99 -4.22
C GLU A 77 4.60 7.12 -4.90
N ARG A 78 5.61 7.73 -5.52
CA ARG A 78 6.76 6.99 -6.08
C ARG A 78 7.54 6.27 -4.99
N ALA A 79 7.84 6.95 -3.87
CA ALA A 79 8.55 6.34 -2.76
C ALA A 79 7.81 5.13 -2.18
N ILE A 80 6.48 5.22 -2.03
CA ILE A 80 5.65 4.11 -1.53
C ILE A 80 5.52 3.00 -2.59
N GLY A 81 5.18 3.36 -3.83
CA GLY A 81 4.91 2.38 -4.90
C GLY A 81 6.13 1.59 -5.35
N TYR A 82 7.30 2.20 -5.30
CA TYR A 82 8.56 1.54 -5.68
C TYR A 82 9.36 0.99 -4.48
N LEU A 83 8.76 0.97 -3.28
CA LEU A 83 9.40 0.42 -2.08
C LEU A 83 10.07 -0.94 -2.32
N PRO A 84 9.44 -1.94 -2.96
CA PRO A 84 10.08 -3.25 -3.17
C PRO A 84 11.35 -3.20 -4.02
N ARG A 85 11.48 -2.21 -4.92
CA ARG A 85 12.64 -2.09 -5.80
C ARG A 85 13.90 -1.60 -5.09
N TYR A 86 13.74 -0.65 -4.17
CA TYR A 86 14.89 -0.07 -3.47
C TYR A 86 15.11 -0.67 -2.06
N ALA A 87 14.13 -1.41 -1.53
CA ALA A 87 14.22 -2.03 -0.21
C ALA A 87 15.49 -2.89 0.00
N PRO A 88 15.95 -3.71 -0.97
CA PRO A 88 17.19 -4.48 -0.79
C PRO A 88 18.42 -3.61 -0.52
N TRP A 89 18.51 -2.47 -1.21
CA TRP A 89 19.62 -1.53 -1.04
C TRP A 89 19.49 -0.73 0.26
N ALA A 90 18.28 -0.26 0.58
CA ALA A 90 18.01 0.48 1.80
C ALA A 90 18.27 -0.38 3.06
N ALA A 91 17.95 -1.66 3.02
CA ALA A 91 18.21 -2.59 4.11
C ALA A 91 19.70 -2.91 4.27
N ARG A 92 20.44 -3.10 3.17
CA ARG A 92 21.91 -3.29 3.25
C ARG A 92 22.63 -2.08 3.84
N LEU A 93 22.10 -0.88 3.58
CA LEU A 93 22.60 0.39 4.11
C LEU A 93 21.78 0.88 5.31
N ALA A 94 21.19 -0.02 6.10
CA ALA A 94 20.25 0.30 7.16
C ALA A 94 20.72 1.39 8.15
N PRO A 95 21.98 1.42 8.61
CA PRO A 95 22.43 2.49 9.50
C PRO A 95 22.27 3.89 8.86
N LEU A 96 22.67 4.02 7.59
CA LEU A 96 22.57 5.28 6.85
C LEU A 96 21.12 5.63 6.49
N SER A 97 20.36 4.63 6.01
CA SER A 97 18.95 4.80 5.65
C SER A 97 18.11 5.19 6.85
N ASN A 98 18.37 4.61 8.02
CA ASN A 98 17.67 4.95 9.26
C ASN A 98 18.08 6.34 9.79
N ALA A 99 19.35 6.72 9.68
CA ALA A 99 19.80 8.06 10.05
C ALA A 99 19.14 9.16 9.19
N GLY A 100 18.98 8.90 7.88
CA GLY A 100 18.30 9.82 6.96
C GLY A 100 16.77 9.81 7.03
N ALA A 101 16.15 8.91 7.80
CA ALA A 101 14.71 8.69 7.80
C ALA A 101 13.88 9.94 8.16
N SER A 102 14.35 10.78 9.08
CA SER A 102 13.64 12.01 9.48
C SER A 102 13.62 13.06 8.36
N ILE A 103 14.71 13.21 7.64
CA ILE A 103 14.83 14.12 6.48
C ILE A 103 13.90 13.62 5.35
N PHE A 104 13.98 12.34 5.04
CA PHE A 104 13.14 11.70 4.05
C PHE A 104 11.65 11.83 4.37
N LYS A 105 11.28 11.61 5.64
CA LYS A 105 9.93 11.76 6.16
C LYS A 105 9.40 13.18 5.96
N SER A 106 10.17 14.19 6.32
CA SER A 106 9.80 15.59 6.15
C SER A 106 9.66 15.97 4.67
N ALA A 107 10.64 15.62 3.85
CA ALA A 107 10.66 15.94 2.42
C ALA A 107 9.47 15.35 1.64
N LEU A 108 8.98 14.18 2.06
CA LEU A 108 7.83 13.50 1.44
C LEU A 108 6.49 13.81 2.11
N GLY A 109 6.44 14.71 3.09
CA GLY A 109 5.21 15.10 3.77
C GLY A 109 4.54 13.97 4.56
N PHE A 110 5.33 13.03 5.11
CA PHE A 110 4.80 12.05 6.05
C PHE A 110 4.49 12.68 7.41
N SER A 111 3.50 12.13 8.11
CA SER A 111 3.09 12.64 9.41
C SER A 111 4.24 12.67 10.42
N ALA A 112 4.45 13.83 11.06
CA ALA A 112 5.45 13.98 12.12
C ALA A 112 5.18 13.08 13.33
N LYS A 113 3.90 12.76 13.58
CA LYS A 113 3.44 11.99 14.75
C LYS A 113 3.72 10.48 14.65
N ARG A 114 4.08 9.95 13.47
CA ARG A 114 4.33 8.52 13.28
C ARG A 114 5.78 8.30 12.89
N GLU A 115 6.41 7.30 13.46
CA GLU A 115 7.72 6.84 13.02
C GLU A 115 7.61 6.04 11.72
N LEU A 116 8.65 6.12 10.89
CA LEU A 116 8.79 5.21 9.76
C LEU A 116 9.35 3.87 10.26
N PRO A 117 8.99 2.76 9.60
CA PRO A 117 9.60 1.47 9.89
C PRO A 117 11.12 1.54 9.75
N LYS A 118 11.85 0.90 10.67
CA LYS A 118 13.31 0.88 10.66
C LYS A 118 13.82 -0.24 9.75
N TRP A 119 14.69 0.11 8.83
CA TRP A 119 15.40 -0.86 8.00
C TRP A 119 16.27 -1.77 8.87
N ARG A 120 16.27 -3.07 8.55
CA ARG A 120 17.03 -4.08 9.28
C ARG A 120 18.14 -4.64 8.39
N THR A 121 19.33 -4.83 8.96
CA THR A 121 20.44 -5.49 8.29
C THR A 121 20.29 -7.01 8.27
N ASP A 122 19.57 -7.56 9.23
CA ASP A 122 19.23 -8.98 9.37
C ASP A 122 17.92 -9.35 8.66
N PHE A 123 17.62 -8.70 7.55
CA PHE A 123 16.41 -8.96 6.77
C PHE A 123 16.33 -10.44 6.34
N PHE A 124 15.11 -10.89 6.02
CA PHE A 124 14.87 -12.27 5.60
C PHE A 124 15.48 -12.49 4.20
N THR A 125 16.30 -13.51 4.07
CA THR A 125 16.87 -13.95 2.79
C THR A 125 16.11 -15.18 2.29
N GLU A 126 16.38 -15.57 1.03
CA GLU A 126 15.84 -16.78 0.46
C GLU A 126 16.23 -18.00 1.31
N GLU A 127 15.25 -18.86 1.63
CA GLU A 127 15.44 -20.10 2.38
C GLU A 127 14.70 -21.26 1.71
N GLY A 128 15.30 -22.47 1.80
CA GLY A 128 14.71 -23.69 1.26
C GLY A 128 15.11 -24.00 -0.20
N ASN A 129 14.36 -24.90 -0.82
CA ASN A 129 14.62 -25.35 -2.20
C ASN A 129 13.31 -25.31 -3.01
N SER A 130 13.43 -25.08 -4.31
CA SER A 130 12.31 -25.09 -5.26
C SER A 130 11.56 -26.45 -5.36
N ASP A 131 12.22 -27.57 -4.98
CA ASP A 131 11.52 -28.84 -4.75
C ASP A 131 10.81 -28.83 -3.39
N CYS A 132 9.64 -28.19 -3.34
CA CYS A 132 8.90 -27.88 -2.12
C CYS A 132 7.43 -28.27 -2.20
N ASP A 133 6.81 -28.48 -1.03
CA ASP A 133 5.38 -28.71 -0.89
C ASP A 133 4.63 -27.37 -0.73
N VAL A 134 5.32 -26.35 -0.23
CA VAL A 134 4.76 -25.03 0.09
C VAL A 134 5.74 -23.92 -0.30
N VAL A 135 5.23 -22.92 -1.01
CA VAL A 135 5.96 -21.67 -1.25
C VAL A 135 5.46 -20.63 -0.25
N LEU A 136 6.36 -20.15 0.61
CA LEU A 136 6.08 -19.06 1.54
C LEU A 136 6.39 -17.72 0.87
N PHE A 137 5.36 -17.00 0.45
CA PHE A 137 5.51 -15.65 -0.07
C PHE A 137 5.79 -14.66 1.06
N VAL A 138 6.99 -14.09 1.07
CA VAL A 138 7.39 -13.08 2.06
C VAL A 138 7.27 -11.70 1.45
N ASP A 139 6.31 -10.91 1.93
CA ASP A 139 6.11 -9.54 1.48
C ASP A 139 7.25 -8.61 1.93
N THR A 140 7.30 -7.41 1.35
CA THR A 140 8.37 -6.43 1.59
C THR A 140 8.49 -6.04 3.07
N PHE A 141 7.38 -5.94 3.81
CA PHE A 141 7.43 -5.54 5.21
C PHE A 141 7.98 -6.65 6.10
N ASN A 142 7.49 -7.87 5.94
CA ASN A 142 7.99 -9.04 6.67
C ASN A 142 9.42 -9.41 6.25
N ARG A 143 9.87 -9.00 5.07
CA ARG A 143 11.24 -9.24 4.63
C ARG A 143 12.25 -8.28 5.25
N TYR A 144 11.96 -6.97 5.20
CA TYR A 144 12.97 -5.94 5.48
C TYR A 144 12.78 -5.20 6.81
N PHE A 145 11.60 -5.28 7.43
CA PHE A 145 11.29 -4.56 8.67
C PHE A 145 10.96 -5.50 9.82
N GLU A 146 10.30 -6.63 9.57
CA GLU A 146 9.86 -7.60 10.58
C GLU A 146 10.24 -9.04 10.17
N PRO A 147 11.53 -9.35 9.93
CA PRO A 147 11.97 -10.63 9.40
C PRO A 147 11.70 -11.82 10.33
N GLU A 148 11.51 -11.57 11.62
CA GLU A 148 11.11 -12.56 12.62
C GLU A 148 9.78 -13.25 12.28
N ASN A 149 8.81 -12.54 11.69
CA ASN A 149 7.53 -13.11 11.28
C ASN A 149 7.72 -14.15 10.17
N ALA A 150 8.54 -13.81 9.16
CA ALA A 150 8.85 -14.72 8.06
C ALA A 150 9.62 -15.95 8.55
N ARG A 151 10.62 -15.76 9.43
CA ARG A 151 11.39 -16.86 10.04
C ARG A 151 10.50 -17.77 10.89
N ALA A 152 9.60 -17.19 11.68
CA ALA A 152 8.64 -17.96 12.47
C ALA A 152 7.70 -18.79 11.61
N ALA A 153 7.15 -18.18 10.55
CA ALA A 153 6.27 -18.88 9.61
C ALA A 153 6.99 -20.04 8.91
N PHE A 154 8.22 -19.80 8.43
CA PHE A 154 9.06 -20.82 7.81
C PHE A 154 9.32 -21.98 8.79
N LYS A 155 9.71 -21.68 10.02
CA LYS A 155 9.98 -22.68 11.06
C LYS A 155 8.74 -23.51 11.41
N VAL A 156 7.56 -22.89 11.54
CA VAL A 156 6.31 -23.60 11.85
C VAL A 156 5.97 -24.60 10.73
N LEU A 157 6.08 -24.19 9.48
CA LEU A 157 5.82 -25.05 8.33
C LEU A 157 6.83 -26.21 8.25
N ALA A 158 8.11 -25.94 8.50
CA ALA A 158 9.17 -26.95 8.51
C ALA A 158 8.95 -27.98 9.62
N VAL A 159 8.59 -27.53 10.85
CA VAL A 159 8.27 -28.42 11.98
C VAL A 159 7.03 -29.27 11.69
N ALA A 160 6.08 -28.73 10.92
CA ALA A 160 4.91 -29.51 10.44
C ALA A 160 5.24 -30.53 9.34
N GLY A 161 6.52 -30.77 9.05
CA GLY A 161 7.00 -31.74 8.08
C GLY A 161 6.83 -31.32 6.62
N ARG A 162 6.63 -30.02 6.36
CA ARG A 162 6.51 -29.49 5.00
C ARG A 162 7.87 -29.05 4.46
N ARG A 163 8.15 -29.40 3.20
CA ARG A 163 9.29 -28.81 2.48
C ARG A 163 8.88 -27.42 2.03
N VAL A 164 9.57 -26.41 2.53
CA VAL A 164 9.21 -25.00 2.34
C VAL A 164 10.24 -24.32 1.49
N TYR A 165 9.80 -23.52 0.54
CA TYR A 165 10.65 -22.59 -0.20
C TYR A 165 10.13 -21.16 0.00
N ALA A 166 11.03 -20.26 0.39
CA ALA A 166 10.75 -18.82 0.54
C ALA A 166 11.71 -18.03 -0.34
N PRO A 167 11.31 -17.64 -1.56
CA PRO A 167 12.13 -16.92 -2.53
C PRO A 167 12.51 -15.51 -2.12
#